data_80846dce0b765d2773b958953a1f12a6
#
_entry.id   80846dce0b765d2773b958953a1f12a6
#
_cell.length_a   1.000
_cell.length_b   1.000
_cell.length_c   1.000
_cell.angle_alpha   90.00
_cell.angle_beta   90.00
_cell.angle_gamma   90.00
#
_symmetry.space_group_name_H-M   'P 1'
#
loop_
_entity.id
_entity.type
_entity.pdbx_description
1 polymer ?
#
loop_
_entity_poly.entity_id
_entity_poly.type
_entity_poly.pdbx_seq_one_letter_code
_entity_poly.pdbx_strand_id
1 'polypeptide(L)'
;TWAYKTNNTDYGYYASYNNHPTPNNNNMWSGGTGNNKRTWQDCANYVSQCLAAGGAEQIESGWLLPHQKTENWYYSDSKPSHTWGGAPNFFNHWKDRVGVRSSTNDAKKGDPFSVDYGGDNIPEHTLIITSVSGTSTSNMKYACHTSDQFEESGKSLRTIYDSCESVWIYKVG
;
A
#
# COMPACT_ATOMS: atom_id res chain seq x y z
N THR A 1 -5.63 -6.34 -16.37
CA THR A 1 -4.66 -6.36 -15.28
C THR A 1 -4.32 -4.96 -14.84
N TRP A 2 -4.84 -4.63 -13.73
CA TRP A 2 -4.74 -3.37 -13.03
C TRP A 2 -3.39 -3.16 -12.38
N ALA A 3 -2.59 -4.18 -12.41
CA ALA A 3 -1.63 -4.43 -11.42
C ALA A 3 -0.44 -3.50 -11.43
N TYR A 4 -0.04 -2.90 -12.48
CA TYR A 4 1.19 -2.10 -12.45
C TYR A 4 1.21 -1.04 -13.52
N LYS A 5 1.47 0.16 -13.07
CA LYS A 5 1.83 1.28 -13.93
C LYS A 5 2.94 2.06 -13.24
N THR A 6 4.01 2.27 -13.93
CA THR A 6 5.13 3.12 -13.49
C THR A 6 4.75 4.60 -13.46
N ASN A 7 3.65 4.93 -14.11
CA ASN A 7 3.18 6.29 -14.24
C ASN A 7 1.68 6.38 -13.91
N ASN A 8 1.36 6.95 -12.77
CA ASN A 8 0.00 7.11 -12.29
C ASN A 8 -0.83 8.10 -13.11
N THR A 9 -0.22 8.86 -13.99
CA THR A 9 -0.97 9.78 -14.88
C THR A 9 -1.87 9.06 -15.88
N ASP A 10 -1.64 7.77 -16.09
CA ASP A 10 -2.50 6.94 -16.95
C ASP A 10 -3.87 6.65 -16.34
N TYR A 11 -4.04 6.88 -15.05
CA TYR A 11 -5.29 6.70 -14.32
C TYR A 11 -5.73 8.08 -13.81
N GLY A 12 -6.69 8.70 -14.47
CA GLY A 12 -7.15 10.03 -14.11
C GLY A 12 -7.41 10.24 -12.61
N TYR A 13 -8.01 9.25 -11.99
CA TYR A 13 -8.31 9.19 -10.57
C TYR A 13 -7.04 9.22 -9.69
N TYR A 14 -5.98 8.57 -10.12
CA TYR A 14 -4.74 8.49 -9.36
C TYR A 14 -3.74 9.58 -9.71
N ALA A 15 -3.82 10.05 -10.94
CA ALA A 15 -3.03 11.17 -11.38
C ALA A 15 -3.29 12.41 -10.53
N SER A 16 -4.55 12.69 -10.21
CA SER A 16 -4.88 13.84 -9.35
C SER A 16 -4.32 13.72 -7.94
N TYR A 17 -4.23 12.51 -7.41
CA TYR A 17 -3.64 12.27 -6.11
C TYR A 17 -2.11 12.40 -6.12
N ASN A 18 -1.44 11.77 -7.07
CA ASN A 18 0.02 11.75 -7.13
C ASN A 18 0.63 13.00 -7.74
N ASN A 19 -0.09 13.67 -8.62
CA ASN A 19 0.27 14.96 -9.18
C ASN A 19 -0.25 16.12 -8.33
N HIS A 20 -0.54 15.90 -7.08
CA HIS A 20 -0.90 16.98 -6.18
C HIS A 20 0.12 18.10 -6.33
N PRO A 21 -0.30 19.30 -6.76
CA PRO A 21 0.59 20.33 -7.31
C PRO A 21 1.63 20.87 -6.32
N THR A 22 1.45 20.57 -5.09
CA THR A 22 2.44 20.86 -4.07
C THR A 22 2.55 19.67 -3.14
N PRO A 23 3.71 19.04 -3.04
CA PRO A 23 4.08 18.36 -1.82
C PRO A 23 4.09 19.42 -0.74
N ASN A 24 2.91 19.84 -0.31
CA ASN A 24 2.87 20.73 0.81
C ASN A 24 3.30 19.90 2.02
N ASN A 25 3.97 20.56 2.89
CA ASN A 25 4.59 19.99 4.05
C ASN A 25 3.62 19.27 4.99
N ASN A 26 2.33 19.48 4.80
CA ASN A 26 1.24 18.88 5.59
C ASN A 26 0.61 17.70 4.88
N ASN A 27 1.08 17.37 3.67
CA ASN A 27 0.60 16.19 2.98
C ASN A 27 1.32 14.97 3.54
N MET A 28 0.66 14.25 4.40
CA MET A 28 1.18 13.02 5.01
C MET A 28 1.52 11.92 3.99
N TRP A 29 1.03 12.05 2.77
CA TRP A 29 1.32 11.13 1.67
C TRP A 29 2.65 11.41 1.02
N SER A 30 3.18 12.60 1.14
CA SER A 30 4.41 13.01 0.48
C SER A 30 5.67 12.72 1.30
N GLY A 31 5.54 12.29 2.53
CA GLY A 31 6.68 12.04 3.41
C GLY A 31 7.64 13.22 3.59
N GLY A 32 7.24 14.43 3.18
CA GLY A 32 8.11 15.59 3.09
C GLY A 32 7.68 16.80 3.89
N THR A 33 8.63 17.42 4.55
CA THR A 33 8.52 18.76 5.12
C THR A 33 9.51 19.70 4.45
N GLY A 34 9.08 20.90 4.09
CA GLY A 34 9.96 21.95 3.58
C GLY A 34 10.33 21.81 2.10
N ASN A 35 11.32 22.58 1.68
CA ASN A 35 11.79 22.71 0.30
C ASN A 35 12.57 21.47 -0.21
N ASN A 36 12.56 20.39 0.50
CA ASN A 36 13.24 19.18 0.08
C ASN A 36 12.47 18.54 -1.07
N LYS A 37 13.13 18.36 -2.19
CA LYS A 37 12.68 17.52 -3.29
C LYS A 37 12.59 16.09 -2.78
N ARG A 38 11.46 15.73 -2.21
CA ARG A 38 11.22 14.34 -1.80
C ARG A 38 10.50 13.61 -2.90
N THR A 39 10.96 12.42 -3.15
CA THR A 39 10.23 11.43 -3.92
C THR A 39 8.91 11.18 -3.23
N TRP A 40 7.81 11.17 -3.96
CA TRP A 40 6.51 10.80 -3.44
C TRP A 40 6.56 9.38 -2.90
N GLN A 41 6.13 9.21 -1.67
CA GLN A 41 5.91 7.88 -1.10
C GLN A 41 4.49 7.47 -1.46
N ASP A 42 4.38 6.57 -2.41
CA ASP A 42 3.13 6.21 -3.06
C ASP A 42 2.72 4.74 -2.82
N CYS A 43 3.43 4.03 -1.98
CA CYS A 43 3.26 2.60 -1.82
C CYS A 43 1.84 2.20 -1.35
N ALA A 44 1.34 2.80 -0.28
CA ALA A 44 0.00 2.49 0.24
C ALA A 44 -1.11 2.99 -0.69
N ASN A 45 -0.94 4.16 -1.31
CA ASN A 45 -1.85 4.66 -2.32
C ASN A 45 -1.95 3.70 -3.51
N TYR A 46 -0.83 3.25 -4.06
CA TYR A 46 -0.81 2.28 -5.16
C TYR A 46 -1.57 1.00 -4.79
N VAL A 47 -1.31 0.43 -3.63
CA VAL A 47 -1.97 -0.80 -3.18
C VAL A 47 -3.46 -0.56 -2.93
N SER A 48 -3.84 0.57 -2.33
CA SER A 48 -5.25 0.94 -2.15
C SER A 48 -5.98 1.02 -3.48
N GLN A 49 -5.33 1.56 -4.50
CA GLN A 49 -5.86 1.59 -5.87
C GLN A 49 -6.09 0.19 -6.42
N CYS A 50 -5.12 -0.70 -6.26
CA CYS A 50 -5.25 -2.08 -6.71
C CYS A 50 -6.42 -2.79 -6.02
N LEU A 51 -6.59 -2.58 -4.73
CA LEU A 51 -7.68 -3.15 -3.95
C LEU A 51 -9.05 -2.60 -4.36
N ALA A 52 -9.18 -1.30 -4.54
CA ALA A 52 -10.41 -0.67 -5.01
C ALA A 52 -10.80 -1.16 -6.40
N ALA A 53 -9.83 -1.27 -7.31
CA ALA A 53 -10.06 -1.85 -8.64
C ALA A 53 -10.37 -3.34 -8.61
N GLY A 54 -9.90 -4.05 -7.58
CA GLY A 54 -10.26 -5.44 -7.31
C GLY A 54 -11.64 -5.62 -6.69
N GLY A 55 -12.36 -4.53 -6.41
CA GLY A 55 -13.71 -4.55 -5.86
C GLY A 55 -13.78 -4.40 -4.35
N ALA A 56 -12.69 -4.05 -3.66
CA ALA A 56 -12.75 -3.73 -2.25
C ALA A 56 -13.60 -2.46 -2.03
N GLU A 57 -14.60 -2.57 -1.18
CA GLU A 57 -15.51 -1.48 -0.88
C GLU A 57 -14.79 -0.36 -0.12
N GLN A 58 -14.94 0.87 -0.58
CA GLN A 58 -14.46 2.04 0.14
C GLN A 58 -15.41 2.35 1.30
N ILE A 59 -14.84 2.76 2.42
CA ILE A 59 -15.57 3.06 3.65
C ILE A 59 -15.32 4.51 4.02
N GLU A 60 -16.39 5.30 4.01
CA GLU A 60 -16.39 6.66 4.52
C GLU A 60 -17.55 6.83 5.49
N SER A 61 -17.27 7.06 6.76
CA SER A 61 -18.27 7.18 7.82
C SER A 61 -17.97 8.34 8.77
N GLY A 62 -19.04 8.90 9.31
CA GLY A 62 -18.96 10.00 10.26
C GLY A 62 -18.65 11.34 9.60
N TRP A 63 -19.10 12.43 10.27
CA TRP A 63 -19.00 13.79 9.74
C TRP A 63 -17.77 14.56 10.24
N LEU A 64 -17.22 14.16 11.40
CA LEU A 64 -16.07 14.84 12.00
C LEU A 64 -14.77 14.14 11.62
N LEU A 65 -13.95 14.82 10.80
CA LEU A 65 -12.62 14.37 10.37
C LEU A 65 -12.59 12.92 9.85
N PRO A 66 -13.47 12.52 8.92
CA PRO A 66 -13.57 11.12 8.48
C PRO A 66 -12.24 10.59 7.90
N HIS A 67 -11.44 11.47 7.27
CA HIS A 67 -10.16 11.10 6.68
C HIS A 67 -9.09 10.67 7.70
N GLN A 68 -9.25 11.00 8.99
CA GLN A 68 -8.31 10.64 10.06
C GLN A 68 -8.68 9.35 10.78
N LYS A 69 -9.85 8.82 10.52
CA LYS A 69 -10.37 7.64 11.23
C LYS A 69 -9.80 6.35 10.66
N THR A 70 -9.38 5.45 11.53
CA THR A 70 -8.80 4.16 11.15
C THR A 70 -9.82 3.24 10.48
N GLU A 71 -11.08 3.32 10.85
CA GLU A 71 -12.17 2.55 10.24
C GLU A 71 -12.50 2.96 8.81
N ASN A 72 -12.12 4.18 8.40
CA ASN A 72 -12.37 4.69 7.07
C ASN A 72 -11.23 4.34 6.10
N TRP A 73 -11.59 3.97 4.88
CA TRP A 73 -10.65 3.73 3.79
C TRP A 73 -11.32 4.13 2.49
N TYR A 74 -10.99 5.31 1.98
CA TYR A 74 -11.59 5.88 0.78
C TYR A 74 -10.65 6.83 0.07
N TYR A 75 -10.89 7.01 -1.23
CA TYR A 75 -10.28 8.03 -2.05
C TYR A 75 -11.19 9.25 -2.20
N SER A 76 -10.59 10.41 -2.20
CA SER A 76 -11.23 11.69 -2.55
C SER A 76 -10.15 12.59 -3.15
N ASP A 77 -10.49 13.33 -4.21
CA ASP A 77 -9.55 14.25 -4.87
C ASP A 77 -9.03 15.33 -3.93
N SER A 78 -9.85 15.77 -3.00
CA SER A 78 -9.50 16.84 -2.07
C SER A 78 -8.87 16.33 -0.77
N LYS A 79 -9.32 15.21 -0.27
CA LYS A 79 -8.95 14.74 1.06
C LYS A 79 -9.18 13.23 1.26
N PRO A 80 -8.33 12.40 0.66
CA PRO A 80 -8.43 10.95 0.87
C PRO A 80 -8.16 10.58 2.33
N SER A 81 -8.64 9.41 2.75
CA SER A 81 -8.38 8.91 4.10
C SER A 81 -6.89 8.64 4.33
N HIS A 82 -6.43 8.82 5.55
CA HIS A 82 -5.06 8.50 5.94
C HIS A 82 -4.73 7.03 5.70
N THR A 83 -5.70 6.16 5.86
CA THR A 83 -5.61 4.73 5.61
C THR A 83 -5.44 4.36 4.14
N TRP A 84 -5.83 5.26 3.22
CA TRP A 84 -5.62 5.08 1.79
C TRP A 84 -4.15 5.21 1.38
N GLY A 85 -3.43 6.18 1.94
CA GLY A 85 -2.12 6.55 1.43
C GLY A 85 -0.95 6.43 2.41
N GLY A 86 -1.19 6.27 3.70
CA GLY A 86 -0.14 6.14 4.72
C GLY A 86 0.09 4.69 5.12
N ALA A 87 1.31 4.16 4.99
CA ALA A 87 1.61 2.76 5.29
C ALA A 87 1.23 2.34 6.72
N PRO A 88 1.53 3.10 7.78
CA PRO A 88 1.09 2.78 9.14
C PRO A 88 -0.44 2.79 9.31
N ASN A 89 -1.11 3.74 8.66
CA ASN A 89 -2.57 3.86 8.71
C ASN A 89 -3.25 2.74 7.91
N PHE A 90 -2.70 2.39 6.75
CA PHE A 90 -3.11 1.24 5.94
C PHE A 90 -3.02 -0.05 6.76
N PHE A 91 -1.90 -0.27 7.45
CA PHE A 91 -1.69 -1.42 8.32
C PHE A 91 -2.78 -1.54 9.39
N ASN A 92 -3.03 -0.47 10.12
CA ASN A 92 -4.04 -0.49 11.18
C ASN A 92 -5.44 -0.81 10.63
N HIS A 93 -5.83 -0.17 9.52
CA HIS A 93 -7.12 -0.43 8.89
C HIS A 93 -7.28 -1.88 8.43
N TRP A 94 -6.34 -2.37 7.61
CA TRP A 94 -6.48 -3.68 6.98
C TRP A 94 -6.28 -4.83 7.95
N LYS A 95 -5.43 -4.67 8.95
CA LYS A 95 -5.30 -5.64 10.06
C LYS A 95 -6.63 -5.82 10.79
N ASP A 96 -7.32 -4.73 11.08
CA ASP A 96 -8.59 -4.78 11.81
C ASP A 96 -9.75 -5.23 10.91
N ARG A 97 -9.74 -4.84 9.63
CA ARG A 97 -10.81 -5.15 8.68
C ARG A 97 -10.86 -6.63 8.27
N VAL A 98 -9.72 -7.22 7.95
CA VAL A 98 -9.65 -8.59 7.38
C VAL A 98 -8.73 -9.53 8.14
N GLY A 99 -7.92 -9.00 9.05
CA GLY A 99 -6.90 -9.77 9.78
C GLY A 99 -5.65 -10.07 8.96
N VAL A 100 -4.66 -10.63 9.64
CA VAL A 100 -3.37 -11.01 9.09
C VAL A 100 -3.31 -12.53 8.95
N ARG A 101 -2.66 -13.04 7.89
CA ARG A 101 -2.44 -14.47 7.72
C ARG A 101 -1.48 -14.98 8.79
N SER A 102 -1.79 -16.15 9.34
CA SER A 102 -0.94 -16.81 10.35
C SER A 102 0.30 -17.47 9.73
N SER A 103 0.27 -17.71 8.43
CA SER A 103 1.36 -18.34 7.69
C SER A 103 1.48 -17.72 6.30
N THR A 104 2.71 -17.57 5.82
CA THR A 104 2.99 -17.18 4.44
C THR A 104 2.52 -18.23 3.43
N ASN A 105 2.43 -19.49 3.86
CA ASN A 105 1.94 -20.58 3.00
C ASN A 105 0.49 -20.38 2.55
N ASP A 106 -0.27 -19.57 3.29
CA ASP A 106 -1.67 -19.27 3.00
C ASP A 106 -1.83 -18.01 2.14
N ALA A 107 -0.73 -17.36 1.78
CA ALA A 107 -0.75 -16.15 0.98
C ALA A 107 -1.31 -16.39 -0.42
N LYS A 108 -2.09 -15.45 -0.90
CA LYS A 108 -2.77 -15.53 -2.20
C LYS A 108 -2.44 -14.32 -3.06
N LYS A 109 -2.60 -14.51 -4.37
CA LYS A 109 -2.60 -13.41 -5.32
C LYS A 109 -3.68 -12.40 -4.94
N GLY A 110 -3.30 -11.12 -4.89
CA GLY A 110 -4.20 -10.03 -4.48
C GLY A 110 -4.10 -9.68 -3.00
N ASP A 111 -3.43 -10.50 -2.18
CA ASP A 111 -3.16 -10.11 -0.80
C ASP A 111 -2.19 -8.94 -0.75
N PRO A 112 -2.55 -7.84 -0.12
CA PRO A 112 -1.59 -6.81 0.21
C PRO A 112 -0.75 -7.23 1.42
N PHE A 113 0.41 -6.61 1.56
CA PHE A 113 1.24 -6.80 2.73
C PHE A 113 2.00 -5.54 3.11
N SER A 114 2.26 -5.38 4.38
CA SER A 114 3.06 -4.30 4.94
C SER A 114 4.38 -4.81 5.49
N VAL A 115 5.40 -3.95 5.44
CA VAL A 115 6.79 -4.28 5.79
C VAL A 115 7.32 -3.25 6.78
N ASP A 116 7.93 -3.73 7.83
CA ASP A 116 8.69 -2.97 8.80
C ASP A 116 10.19 -3.27 8.63
N TYR A 117 10.95 -2.27 8.25
CA TYR A 117 12.40 -2.38 8.12
C TYR A 117 13.14 -1.96 9.40
N GLY A 118 12.48 -1.14 10.22
CA GLY A 118 13.05 -0.54 11.43
C GLY A 118 12.96 -1.39 12.68
N GLY A 119 12.05 -2.39 12.72
CA GLY A 119 11.82 -3.25 13.86
C GLY A 119 11.04 -2.60 15.01
N ASP A 120 10.36 -1.50 14.74
CA ASP A 120 9.55 -0.79 15.74
C ASP A 120 8.05 -1.13 15.66
N ASN A 121 7.68 -2.11 14.82
CA ASN A 121 6.32 -2.53 14.52
C ASN A 121 5.47 -1.44 13.84
N ILE A 122 6.10 -0.47 13.20
CA ILE A 122 5.46 0.56 12.38
C ILE A 122 5.86 0.36 10.92
N PRO A 123 4.97 -0.11 10.06
CA PRO A 123 5.33 -0.36 8.67
C PRO A 123 5.69 0.90 7.90
N GLU A 124 6.79 0.86 7.17
CA GLU A 124 7.21 1.94 6.28
C GLU A 124 6.79 1.71 4.83
N HIS A 125 6.46 0.47 4.47
CA HIS A 125 6.17 0.12 3.08
C HIS A 125 4.97 -0.81 2.96
N THR A 126 4.25 -0.67 1.83
CA THR A 126 3.08 -1.49 1.50
C THR A 126 3.19 -1.99 0.06
N LEU A 127 2.97 -3.27 -0.13
CA LEU A 127 3.11 -3.98 -1.39
C LEU A 127 1.90 -4.90 -1.63
N ILE A 128 1.80 -5.48 -2.83
CA ILE A 128 0.73 -6.42 -3.17
C ILE A 128 1.28 -7.67 -3.86
N ILE A 129 0.80 -8.85 -3.47
CA ILE A 129 1.17 -10.12 -4.10
C ILE A 129 0.48 -10.23 -5.46
N THR A 130 1.26 -10.41 -6.51
CA THR A 130 0.78 -10.47 -7.89
C THR A 130 0.74 -11.88 -8.45
N SER A 131 1.57 -12.78 -7.91
CA SER A 131 1.64 -14.17 -8.36
C SER A 131 2.05 -15.09 -7.21
N VAL A 132 1.42 -16.25 -7.17
CA VAL A 132 1.74 -17.35 -6.24
C VAL A 132 1.81 -18.63 -7.06
N SER A 133 2.99 -19.23 -7.16
CA SER A 133 3.23 -20.48 -7.91
C SER A 133 3.64 -21.65 -7.01
N GLY A 134 3.48 -21.50 -5.70
CA GLY A 134 3.79 -22.50 -4.69
C GLY A 134 3.73 -21.91 -3.30
N THR A 135 3.97 -22.70 -2.28
CA THR A 135 3.86 -22.29 -0.86
C THR A 135 5.10 -21.57 -0.33
N SER A 136 6.24 -21.68 -1.02
CA SER A 136 7.47 -20.96 -0.63
C SER A 136 7.39 -19.50 -0.99
N THR A 137 7.89 -18.62 -0.11
CA THR A 137 8.02 -17.18 -0.37
C THR A 137 8.85 -16.86 -1.61
N SER A 138 9.75 -17.75 -2.03
CA SER A 138 10.52 -17.62 -3.28
C SER A 138 9.65 -17.76 -4.53
N ASN A 139 8.46 -18.39 -4.41
CA ASN A 139 7.50 -18.59 -5.48
C ASN A 139 6.38 -17.54 -5.51
N MET A 140 6.53 -16.48 -4.73
CA MET A 140 5.55 -15.40 -4.63
C MET A 140 6.16 -14.12 -5.17
N LYS A 141 5.52 -13.55 -6.18
CA LYS A 141 5.93 -12.27 -6.78
C LYS A 141 5.05 -11.15 -6.26
N TYR A 142 5.56 -9.93 -6.34
CA TYR A 142 4.88 -8.74 -5.86
C TYR A 142 5.04 -7.55 -6.80
N ALA A 143 4.23 -6.53 -6.54
CA ALA A 143 4.36 -5.20 -7.13
C ALA A 143 4.28 -4.14 -6.04
N CYS A 144 4.95 -3.02 -6.27
CA CYS A 144 4.87 -1.83 -5.43
C CYS A 144 5.26 -0.57 -6.19
N HIS A 145 4.87 0.58 -5.65
CA HIS A 145 5.44 1.88 -5.99
C HIS A 145 6.39 2.35 -4.88
N THR A 146 7.18 3.36 -5.18
CA THR A 146 8.29 3.85 -4.34
C THR A 146 9.39 2.79 -4.19
N SER A 147 10.24 2.77 -4.99
CA SER A 147 10.83 2.09 -6.16
C SER A 147 9.82 1.22 -6.90
N ASP A 148 9.43 1.64 -8.07
CA ASP A 148 8.45 0.90 -8.88
C ASP A 148 8.96 -0.48 -9.24
N GLN A 149 8.22 -1.51 -8.83
CA GLN A 149 8.57 -2.92 -9.06
C GLN A 149 7.35 -3.72 -9.49
N PHE A 150 7.52 -4.57 -10.49
CA PHE A 150 6.51 -5.52 -10.93
C PHE A 150 7.16 -6.84 -11.32
N GLU A 151 7.01 -7.85 -10.46
CA GLU A 151 7.48 -9.23 -10.70
C GLU A 151 8.93 -9.31 -11.22
N GLU A 152 9.79 -8.41 -10.74
CA GLU A 152 11.18 -8.33 -11.22
C GLU A 152 11.92 -9.65 -11.07
N SER A 153 12.79 -9.93 -12.03
CA SER A 153 13.63 -11.12 -12.02
C SER A 153 14.55 -11.09 -10.78
N GLY A 154 14.60 -12.22 -10.10
CA GLY A 154 15.37 -12.36 -8.87
C GLY A 154 14.74 -11.77 -7.61
N LYS A 155 13.60 -11.07 -7.74
CA LYS A 155 12.85 -10.55 -6.60
C LYS A 155 11.60 -11.37 -6.32
N SER A 156 11.36 -11.65 -5.06
CA SER A 156 10.23 -12.41 -4.57
C SER A 156 9.89 -11.98 -3.14
N LEU A 157 8.81 -12.48 -2.58
CA LEU A 157 8.49 -12.24 -1.17
C LEU A 157 9.63 -12.67 -0.24
N ARG A 158 10.42 -13.69 -0.63
CA ARG A 158 11.61 -14.11 0.09
C ARG A 158 12.63 -12.98 0.23
N THR A 159 12.88 -12.23 -0.84
CA THR A 159 13.83 -11.10 -0.80
C THR A 159 13.38 -9.99 0.13
N ILE A 160 12.08 -9.82 0.32
CA ILE A 160 11.51 -8.89 1.32
C ILE A 160 11.80 -9.40 2.72
N TYR A 161 11.48 -10.66 3.01
CA TYR A 161 11.74 -11.27 4.34
C TYR A 161 13.22 -11.24 4.73
N ASP A 162 14.11 -11.35 3.76
CA ASP A 162 15.55 -11.31 4.02
C ASP A 162 16.07 -9.87 4.31
N SER A 163 15.25 -8.85 4.08
CA SER A 163 15.62 -7.42 4.18
C SER A 163 14.85 -6.64 5.22
N CYS A 164 13.94 -7.25 5.97
CA CYS A 164 13.08 -6.56 6.92
C CYS A 164 12.96 -7.33 8.24
N GLU A 165 12.45 -6.66 9.26
CA GLU A 165 12.23 -7.23 10.59
C GLU A 165 10.84 -7.89 10.69
N SER A 166 9.82 -7.33 10.04
CA SER A 166 8.47 -7.87 10.08
C SER A 166 7.71 -7.71 8.76
N VAL A 167 6.86 -8.70 8.45
CA VAL A 167 5.93 -8.68 7.32
C VAL A 167 4.54 -9.11 7.78
N TRP A 168 3.52 -8.34 7.42
CA TRP A 168 2.11 -8.66 7.68
C TRP A 168 1.35 -8.78 6.36
N ILE A 169 0.85 -9.97 6.06
CA ILE A 169 0.05 -10.25 4.86
C ILE A 169 -1.42 -10.26 5.25
N TYR A 170 -2.27 -9.47 4.58
CA TYR A 170 -3.69 -9.34 4.91
C TYR A 170 -4.54 -10.35 4.12
N LYS A 171 -5.63 -10.82 4.73
CA LYS A 171 -6.52 -11.86 4.18
C LYS A 171 -7.55 -11.27 3.21
N VAL A 172 -7.11 -10.75 2.06
CA VAL A 172 -8.01 -10.15 1.06
C VAL A 172 -8.38 -11.13 -0.04
N GLY A 173 -7.44 -11.97 -0.50
CA GLY A 173 -7.62 -12.96 -1.57
C GLY A 173 -8.18 -14.31 -1.13
#